data_16886e776d2d113c557c76932500e880
#
_entry.id   16886e776d2d113c557c76932500e880
#
_cell.length_a   1.000
_cell.length_b   1.000
_cell.length_c   1.000
_cell.angle_alpha   90.00
_cell.angle_beta   90.00
_cell.angle_gamma   90.00
#
_symmetry.space_group_name_H-M   'P 1'
#
loop_
_entity.id
_entity.type
_entity.pdbx_description
1 polymer ?
#
loop_
_entity_poly.entity_id
_entity_poly.type
_entity_poly.pdbx_seq_one_letter_code
_entity_poly.pdbx_strand_id
1 'polypeptide(L)'
;MKRIKQLIVVMFSIFIFFDASGQQSEWEQLFNGKDLTGWNVICQPKDAEKKIWVVEDGAISCNTLNMKGHNHVWLVSEREFSNFELHLKFQAFTESPGNSGIQFRARFDTNLDGGWMNGPQVDIHPPKSMNWRTGLIYDETFEEKRWVFPSLPNWDMERKYEPKEHIFKYAEDGDGWNELILICNGMQVKTIVNGIVRTDWDATGVLDNEHHKKRNVGEKGHFALQLHNGDNLKIKYKDIQIKEFK
;
A
#
# COMPACT_ATOMS: atom_id res chain seq x y z
N MET A 1 53.25 30.36 65.00
CA MET A 1 53.02 30.03 63.55
C MET A 1 51.82 29.15 63.47
N LYS A 2 50.64 29.72 63.07
CA LYS A 2 49.39 28.96 62.84
C LYS A 2 49.27 28.66 61.33
N ARG A 3 49.23 27.36 60.95
CA ARG A 3 49.01 26.91 59.58
C ARG A 3 47.50 26.88 59.32
N ILE A 4 47.04 27.72 58.39
CA ILE A 4 45.70 27.72 57.88
C ILE A 4 45.65 26.61 56.84
N LYS A 5 44.79 25.59 57.01
CA LYS A 5 44.46 24.60 56.01
C LYS A 5 43.32 25.15 55.11
N GLN A 6 43.61 25.41 53.87
CA GLN A 6 42.64 25.76 52.89
C GLN A 6 41.86 24.45 52.45
N LEU A 7 40.55 24.47 52.61
CA LEU A 7 39.64 23.41 52.14
C LEU A 7 39.21 23.78 50.74
N ILE A 8 39.68 23.02 49.77
CA ILE A 8 39.20 23.18 48.37
C ILE A 8 37.88 22.35 48.23
N VAL A 9 36.77 23.05 48.05
CA VAL A 9 35.47 22.42 47.70
C VAL A 9 35.40 22.35 46.16
N VAL A 10 35.51 21.14 45.62
CA VAL A 10 35.29 20.88 44.21
C VAL A 10 33.80 20.69 44.01
N MET A 11 33.15 21.67 43.41
CA MET A 11 31.76 21.54 42.94
C MET A 11 31.76 20.73 41.65
N PHE A 12 31.22 19.51 41.71
CA PHE A 12 30.87 18.70 40.53
C PHE A 12 29.52 19.17 39.99
N SER A 13 29.56 19.95 38.90
CA SER A 13 28.34 20.29 38.15
C SER A 13 27.93 19.07 37.31
N ILE A 14 26.86 18.39 37.70
CA ILE A 14 26.24 17.34 36.89
C ILE A 14 25.43 18.03 35.79
N PHE A 15 25.97 18.06 34.58
CA PHE A 15 25.20 18.41 33.38
C PHE A 15 24.30 17.23 33.01
N ILE A 16 23.00 17.32 33.32
CA ILE A 16 21.99 16.41 32.81
C ILE A 16 21.72 16.88 31.39
N PHE A 17 22.27 16.17 30.40
CA PHE A 17 21.86 16.32 29.02
C PHE A 17 20.49 15.64 28.88
N PHE A 18 19.42 16.42 28.75
CA PHE A 18 18.17 15.93 28.23
C PHE A 18 18.36 15.74 26.73
N ASP A 19 18.60 14.50 26.32
CA ASP A 19 18.40 14.11 24.94
C ASP A 19 16.90 14.23 24.59
N ALA A 20 16.52 15.38 24.07
CA ALA A 20 15.28 15.54 23.36
C ALA A 20 15.43 14.89 21.99
N SER A 21 15.69 13.58 21.94
CA SER A 21 15.55 12.81 20.71
C SER A 21 14.06 12.75 20.40
N GLY A 22 13.58 13.73 19.64
CA GLY A 22 12.33 13.56 18.90
C GLY A 22 12.51 12.29 18.08
N GLN A 23 11.84 11.22 18.44
CA GLN A 23 11.91 9.94 17.76
C GLN A 23 11.42 10.16 16.32
N GLN A 24 12.39 10.41 15.43
CA GLN A 24 12.13 10.45 14.00
C GLN A 24 11.61 9.07 13.65
N SER A 25 10.40 8.98 13.10
CA SER A 25 9.84 7.70 12.67
C SER A 25 10.79 7.10 11.63
N GLU A 26 11.38 5.97 11.98
CA GLU A 26 12.28 5.25 11.11
C GLU A 26 11.49 4.47 10.06
N TRP A 27 12.12 4.23 8.90
CA TRP A 27 11.57 3.35 7.88
C TRP A 27 11.62 1.90 8.36
N GLU A 28 10.51 1.21 8.24
CA GLU A 28 10.37 -0.19 8.56
C GLU A 28 10.13 -1.00 7.28
N GLN A 29 10.81 -2.14 7.14
CA GLN A 29 10.58 -3.08 6.04
C GLN A 29 9.37 -3.95 6.35
N LEU A 30 8.31 -3.84 5.54
CA LEU A 30 7.12 -4.69 5.65
C LEU A 30 7.29 -6.04 4.93
N PHE A 31 8.26 -6.16 4.06
CA PHE A 31 8.61 -7.39 3.38
C PHE A 31 10.11 -7.69 3.53
N ASN A 32 10.44 -8.87 4.01
CA ASN A 32 11.81 -9.26 4.35
C ASN A 32 12.63 -9.80 3.17
N GLY A 33 12.03 -9.92 1.98
CA GLY A 33 12.67 -10.45 0.77
C GLY A 33 12.87 -11.98 0.76
N LYS A 34 12.35 -12.73 1.74
CA LYS A 34 12.62 -14.17 1.90
C LYS A 34 11.36 -15.01 1.94
N ASP A 35 10.35 -14.55 2.67
CA ASP A 35 9.10 -15.28 2.88
C ASP A 35 7.95 -14.29 3.14
N LEU A 36 6.74 -14.79 3.32
CA LEU A 36 5.55 -13.99 3.57
C LEU A 36 5.31 -13.69 5.07
N THR A 37 6.34 -13.76 5.92
CA THR A 37 6.21 -13.36 7.33
C THR A 37 5.69 -11.92 7.42
N GLY A 38 4.66 -11.68 8.23
CA GLY A 38 3.96 -10.40 8.36
C GLY A 38 2.82 -10.21 7.34
N TRP A 39 2.54 -11.26 6.53
CA TRP A 39 1.48 -11.26 5.53
C TRP A 39 0.66 -12.54 5.57
N ASN A 40 -0.65 -12.42 5.36
CA ASN A 40 -1.59 -13.53 5.31
C ASN A 40 -2.30 -13.61 3.95
N VAL A 41 -2.37 -14.81 3.38
CA VAL A 41 -3.18 -15.04 2.18
C VAL A 41 -4.64 -15.21 2.60
N ILE A 42 -5.52 -14.37 2.06
CA ILE A 42 -6.96 -14.46 2.27
C ILE A 42 -7.62 -14.82 0.95
N CYS A 43 -8.33 -15.94 0.92
CA CYS A 43 -9.02 -16.46 -0.26
C CYS A 43 -10.20 -17.32 0.14
N GLN A 44 -10.99 -17.72 -0.84
CA GLN A 44 -12.01 -18.75 -0.63
C GLN A 44 -11.36 -20.13 -0.43
N PRO A 45 -12.02 -21.08 0.30
CA PRO A 45 -11.46 -22.40 0.60
C PRO A 45 -10.96 -23.17 -0.63
N LYS A 46 -11.64 -23.06 -1.78
CA LYS A 46 -11.25 -23.71 -3.03
C LYS A 46 -9.94 -23.21 -3.63
N ASP A 47 -9.46 -22.04 -3.18
CA ASP A 47 -8.24 -21.39 -3.69
C ASP A 47 -7.06 -21.55 -2.71
N ALA A 48 -7.28 -22.06 -1.49
CA ALA A 48 -6.29 -22.14 -0.44
C ALA A 48 -5.03 -22.96 -0.83
N GLU A 49 -5.20 -24.02 -1.60
CA GLU A 49 -4.11 -24.90 -2.03
C GLU A 49 -3.36 -24.42 -3.28
N LYS A 50 -3.79 -23.29 -3.90
CA LYS A 50 -3.27 -22.87 -5.21
C LYS A 50 -1.95 -22.13 -5.18
N LYS A 51 -1.37 -21.87 -4.01
CA LYS A 51 -0.07 -21.17 -3.85
C LYS A 51 0.07 -19.95 -4.80
N ILE A 52 -0.94 -19.09 -4.81
CA ILE A 52 -1.03 -17.96 -5.73
C ILE A 52 0.01 -16.88 -5.40
N TRP A 53 0.15 -16.56 -4.10
CA TRP A 53 1.15 -15.63 -3.61
C TRP A 53 2.34 -16.42 -3.08
N VAL A 54 3.51 -16.20 -3.68
CA VAL A 54 4.77 -16.86 -3.30
C VAL A 54 5.91 -15.84 -3.27
N VAL A 55 7.05 -16.21 -2.72
CA VAL A 55 8.28 -15.41 -2.81
C VAL A 55 9.24 -16.07 -3.79
N GLU A 56 9.66 -15.30 -4.79
CA GLU A 56 10.61 -15.71 -5.83
C GLU A 56 11.61 -14.59 -6.08
N ASP A 57 12.89 -14.90 -6.12
CA ASP A 57 13.97 -13.94 -6.42
C ASP A 57 13.94 -12.67 -5.56
N GLY A 58 13.60 -12.81 -4.28
CA GLY A 58 13.52 -11.69 -3.34
C GLY A 58 12.30 -10.78 -3.54
N ALA A 59 11.29 -11.23 -4.27
CA ALA A 59 10.05 -10.50 -4.50
C ALA A 59 8.82 -11.35 -4.19
N ILE A 60 7.74 -10.73 -3.71
CA ILE A 60 6.41 -11.33 -3.68
C ILE A 60 5.94 -11.46 -5.12
N SER A 61 5.56 -12.66 -5.52
CA SER A 61 5.13 -13.00 -6.89
C SER A 61 3.70 -13.51 -6.89
N CYS A 62 2.88 -13.01 -7.80
CA CYS A 62 1.61 -13.60 -8.18
C CYS A 62 1.69 -13.96 -9.66
N ASN A 63 1.45 -15.24 -9.97
CA ASN A 63 1.42 -15.71 -11.35
C ASN A 63 0.26 -16.67 -11.55
N THR A 64 -0.79 -16.19 -12.20
CA THR A 64 -1.98 -16.98 -12.55
C THR A 64 -2.15 -17.19 -14.05
N LEU A 65 -1.10 -16.89 -14.83
CA LEU A 65 -1.10 -17.23 -16.25
C LEU A 65 -1.35 -18.73 -16.40
N ASN A 66 -2.38 -19.07 -17.20
CA ASN A 66 -2.85 -20.44 -17.40
C ASN A 66 -3.52 -21.12 -16.17
N MET A 67 -3.69 -20.42 -15.05
CA MET A 67 -4.45 -20.91 -13.92
C MET A 67 -5.95 -20.60 -14.13
N LYS A 68 -6.79 -21.63 -14.03
CA LYS A 68 -8.24 -21.46 -14.22
C LYS A 68 -8.99 -21.49 -12.89
N GLY A 69 -10.10 -20.75 -12.85
CA GLY A 69 -11.13 -20.93 -11.83
C GLY A 69 -10.71 -20.52 -10.42
N HIS A 70 -9.96 -19.43 -10.26
CA HIS A 70 -9.74 -18.81 -8.97
C HIS A 70 -10.71 -17.65 -8.75
N ASN A 71 -11.00 -17.34 -7.49
CA ASN A 71 -11.70 -16.12 -7.07
C ASN A 71 -10.70 -14.99 -6.79
N HIS A 72 -11.18 -13.92 -6.17
CA HIS A 72 -10.29 -12.93 -5.58
C HIS A 72 -9.39 -13.59 -4.52
N VAL A 73 -8.11 -13.25 -4.54
CA VAL A 73 -7.14 -13.68 -3.54
C VAL A 73 -6.31 -12.47 -3.13
N TRP A 74 -6.30 -12.18 -1.85
CA TRP A 74 -5.55 -11.06 -1.29
C TRP A 74 -4.35 -11.54 -0.49
N LEU A 75 -3.25 -10.80 -0.58
CA LEU A 75 -2.14 -10.91 0.35
C LEU A 75 -2.21 -9.71 1.30
N VAL A 76 -2.52 -9.95 2.56
CA VAL A 76 -2.93 -8.95 3.55
C VAL A 76 -1.86 -8.79 4.62
N SER A 77 -1.46 -7.55 4.93
CA SER A 77 -0.54 -7.28 6.06
C SER A 77 -1.16 -7.69 7.38
N GLU A 78 -0.38 -8.27 8.30
CA GLU A 78 -0.85 -8.58 9.65
C GLU A 78 -1.14 -7.34 10.49
N ARG A 79 -0.37 -6.27 10.26
CA ARG A 79 -0.54 -4.98 10.95
C ARG A 79 -1.50 -4.07 10.23
N GLU A 80 -2.10 -3.17 10.99
CA GLU A 80 -2.96 -2.09 10.51
C GLU A 80 -2.26 -0.76 10.61
N PHE A 81 -2.56 0.13 9.65
CA PHE A 81 -1.94 1.43 9.52
C PHE A 81 -3.00 2.52 9.34
N SER A 82 -2.72 3.71 9.87
CA SER A 82 -3.58 4.89 9.78
C SER A 82 -2.89 6.01 8.99
N ASN A 83 -1.90 6.67 9.58
CA ASN A 83 -1.13 7.74 8.96
C ASN A 83 0.26 7.21 8.61
N PHE A 84 0.62 7.25 7.34
CA PHE A 84 1.85 6.61 6.86
C PHE A 84 2.31 7.15 5.51
N GLU A 85 3.57 6.88 5.22
CA GLU A 85 4.16 6.89 3.88
C GLU A 85 4.65 5.47 3.57
N LEU A 86 4.08 4.87 2.53
CA LEU A 86 4.42 3.54 2.03
C LEU A 86 5.17 3.68 0.71
N HIS A 87 6.34 3.06 0.63
CA HIS A 87 7.09 2.89 -0.61
C HIS A 87 7.11 1.43 -1.00
N LEU A 88 6.96 1.15 -2.27
CA LEU A 88 7.16 -0.17 -2.82
C LEU A 88 7.56 -0.11 -4.29
N LYS A 89 8.11 -1.21 -4.79
CA LYS A 89 8.29 -1.43 -6.22
C LYS A 89 7.41 -2.55 -6.71
N PHE A 90 6.83 -2.38 -7.90
CA PHE A 90 6.11 -3.44 -8.59
C PHE A 90 6.65 -3.63 -9.99
N GLN A 91 6.50 -4.86 -10.52
CA GLN A 91 6.89 -5.21 -11.87
C GLN A 91 5.71 -5.93 -12.54
N ALA A 92 5.26 -5.38 -13.66
CA ALA A 92 4.21 -5.95 -14.49
C ALA A 92 4.79 -6.53 -15.78
N PHE A 93 4.06 -7.42 -16.43
CA PHE A 93 4.51 -8.16 -17.60
C PHE A 93 3.56 -7.95 -18.77
N THR A 94 4.10 -7.80 -19.98
CA THR A 94 3.30 -7.55 -21.19
C THR A 94 2.35 -8.70 -21.55
N GLU A 95 2.69 -9.91 -21.13
CA GLU A 95 1.87 -11.11 -21.31
C GLU A 95 0.67 -11.19 -20.34
N SER A 96 0.61 -10.30 -19.34
CA SER A 96 -0.39 -10.32 -18.28
C SER A 96 -1.48 -9.27 -18.55
N PRO A 97 -2.69 -9.68 -18.98
CA PRO A 97 -3.79 -8.75 -19.19
C PRO A 97 -4.54 -8.35 -17.91
N GLY A 98 -4.29 -9.07 -16.79
CA GLY A 98 -4.96 -8.83 -15.53
C GLY A 98 -4.53 -7.54 -14.84
N ASN A 99 -5.33 -7.08 -13.89
CA ASN A 99 -5.00 -5.94 -13.04
C ASN A 99 -4.73 -6.36 -11.60
N SER A 100 -4.16 -5.44 -10.85
CA SER A 100 -3.91 -5.57 -9.42
C SER A 100 -4.12 -4.21 -8.76
N GLY A 101 -3.84 -4.15 -7.48
CA GLY A 101 -3.87 -2.92 -6.70
C GLY A 101 -3.38 -3.16 -5.29
N ILE A 102 -3.17 -2.05 -4.60
CA ILE A 102 -2.82 -2.05 -3.19
C ILE A 102 -3.98 -1.40 -2.45
N GLN A 103 -4.83 -2.22 -1.85
CA GLN A 103 -5.83 -1.72 -0.92
C GLN A 103 -5.13 -1.23 0.34
N PHE A 104 -5.60 -0.13 0.89
CA PHE A 104 -5.04 0.48 2.09
C PHE A 104 -6.15 0.84 3.07
N ARG A 105 -5.83 0.84 4.35
CA ARG A 105 -6.81 1.03 5.41
C ARG A 105 -8.03 0.12 5.23
N ALA A 106 -7.75 -1.11 4.78
CA ALA A 106 -8.73 -2.08 4.32
C ALA A 106 -9.02 -3.15 5.38
N ARG A 107 -10.18 -3.80 5.29
CA ARG A 107 -10.59 -4.93 6.14
C ARG A 107 -11.37 -5.96 5.35
N PHE A 108 -11.07 -7.21 5.64
CA PHE A 108 -11.83 -8.33 5.09
C PHE A 108 -13.12 -8.57 5.87
N ASP A 109 -14.25 -8.59 5.17
CA ASP A 109 -15.56 -8.88 5.73
C ASP A 109 -16.01 -10.28 5.34
N THR A 110 -16.05 -11.18 6.33
CA THR A 110 -16.48 -12.56 6.16
C THR A 110 -18.00 -12.71 6.06
N ASN A 111 -18.78 -11.69 6.43
CA ASN A 111 -20.25 -11.73 6.36
C ASN A 111 -20.79 -11.52 4.95
N LEU A 112 -19.98 -11.03 4.04
CA LEU A 112 -20.32 -10.93 2.62
C LEU A 112 -20.10 -12.28 1.95
N ASP A 113 -21.00 -12.65 1.02
CA ASP A 113 -20.93 -13.92 0.30
C ASP A 113 -19.58 -14.10 -0.39
N GLY A 114 -18.86 -15.13 -0.01
CA GLY A 114 -17.49 -15.40 -0.44
C GLY A 114 -16.42 -14.53 0.20
N GLY A 115 -16.80 -13.59 1.10
CA GLY A 115 -15.90 -12.62 1.71
C GLY A 115 -15.50 -11.49 0.76
N TRP A 116 -15.21 -10.32 1.31
CA TRP A 116 -14.77 -9.17 0.51
C TRP A 116 -13.78 -8.29 1.26
N MET A 117 -12.74 -7.84 0.58
CA MET A 117 -11.80 -6.85 1.13
C MET A 117 -12.36 -5.44 0.86
N ASN A 118 -12.90 -4.79 1.89
CA ASN A 118 -13.38 -3.43 1.82
C ASN A 118 -12.24 -2.44 2.03
N GLY A 119 -12.32 -1.28 1.41
CA GLY A 119 -11.39 -0.17 1.56
C GLY A 119 -10.94 0.39 0.22
N PRO A 120 -10.32 1.58 0.22
CA PRO A 120 -9.78 2.19 -1.00
C PRO A 120 -8.58 1.42 -1.53
N GLN A 121 -8.38 1.48 -2.83
CA GLN A 121 -7.28 0.84 -3.57
C GLN A 121 -6.52 1.85 -4.40
N VAL A 122 -5.21 1.84 -4.29
CA VAL A 122 -4.34 2.38 -5.34
C VAL A 122 -4.31 1.37 -6.47
N ASP A 123 -4.85 1.73 -7.61
CA ASP A 123 -4.94 0.82 -8.75
C ASP A 123 -3.58 0.59 -9.40
N ILE A 124 -3.31 -0.64 -9.79
CA ILE A 124 -2.20 -1.03 -10.67
C ILE A 124 -2.82 -1.73 -11.85
N HIS A 125 -3.01 -0.98 -12.92
CA HIS A 125 -3.64 -1.46 -14.13
C HIS A 125 -2.58 -1.63 -15.22
N PRO A 126 -2.03 -2.85 -15.41
CA PRO A 126 -1.07 -3.12 -16.47
C PRO A 126 -1.77 -3.01 -17.80
N PRO A 127 -1.18 -2.52 -18.76
CA PRO A 127 -1.82 -1.52 -19.51
C PRO A 127 -1.74 -1.60 -20.98
N LYS A 128 -2.17 -2.47 -21.64
CA LYS A 128 -2.22 -2.18 -23.10
C LYS A 128 -3.22 -1.06 -23.47
N SER A 129 -4.20 -0.81 -22.63
CA SER A 129 -5.22 0.20 -22.92
C SER A 129 -5.56 1.18 -21.80
N MET A 130 -5.17 0.90 -20.56
CA MET A 130 -5.59 1.70 -19.39
C MET A 130 -4.51 1.90 -18.32
N ASN A 131 -3.23 1.82 -18.69
CA ASN A 131 -2.08 2.05 -17.78
C ASN A 131 -2.08 3.41 -17.09
N TRP A 132 -2.74 4.37 -17.70
CA TRP A 132 -2.89 5.70 -17.14
C TRP A 132 -3.68 5.71 -15.81
N ARG A 133 -4.38 4.63 -15.47
CA ARG A 133 -5.10 4.49 -14.19
C ARG A 133 -4.19 4.11 -13.02
N THR A 134 -3.02 3.56 -13.29
CA THR A 134 -2.06 3.21 -12.22
C THR A 134 -1.76 4.42 -11.34
N GLY A 135 -1.92 4.24 -10.03
CA GLY A 135 -1.77 5.30 -9.04
C GLY A 135 -3.04 6.11 -8.75
N LEU A 136 -4.14 5.85 -9.45
CA LEU A 136 -5.44 6.46 -9.14
C LEU A 136 -6.19 5.64 -8.09
N ILE A 137 -7.21 6.22 -7.48
CA ILE A 137 -7.92 5.59 -6.36
C ILE A 137 -9.26 5.02 -6.82
N TYR A 138 -9.42 3.72 -6.63
CA TYR A 138 -10.69 3.02 -6.73
C TYR A 138 -11.17 2.62 -5.33
N ASP A 139 -12.44 2.79 -5.04
CA ASP A 139 -13.03 2.40 -3.77
C ASP A 139 -13.65 1.01 -3.89
N GLU A 140 -13.04 0.02 -3.25
CA GLU A 140 -13.50 -1.37 -3.21
C GLU A 140 -14.50 -1.61 -2.08
N THR A 141 -14.90 -0.57 -1.35
CA THR A 141 -15.88 -0.71 -0.27
C THR A 141 -17.21 -1.18 -0.81
N PHE A 142 -17.75 -2.25 -0.24
CA PHE A 142 -19.04 -2.81 -0.64
C PHE A 142 -20.13 -1.74 -0.56
N GLU A 143 -20.98 -1.68 -1.58
CA GLU A 143 -21.99 -0.64 -1.87
C GLU A 143 -21.41 0.67 -2.45
N GLU A 144 -20.10 0.85 -2.49
CA GLU A 144 -19.45 1.99 -3.14
C GLU A 144 -18.93 1.59 -4.54
N LYS A 145 -17.89 0.77 -4.60
CA LYS A 145 -17.27 0.20 -5.81
C LYS A 145 -17.20 1.16 -7.00
N ARG A 146 -16.41 2.23 -6.84
CA ARG A 146 -16.33 3.32 -7.82
C ARG A 146 -14.95 3.97 -7.85
N TRP A 147 -14.65 4.63 -8.97
CA TRP A 147 -13.53 5.56 -9.00
C TRP A 147 -13.84 6.79 -8.14
N VAL A 148 -12.94 7.12 -7.23
CA VAL A 148 -13.11 8.28 -6.34
C VAL A 148 -12.11 9.39 -6.61
N PHE A 149 -11.00 9.09 -7.30
CA PHE A 149 -10.09 10.12 -7.76
C PHE A 149 -9.32 9.67 -9.01
N PRO A 150 -9.20 10.51 -10.05
CA PRO A 150 -10.10 11.62 -10.32
C PRO A 150 -11.43 11.09 -10.84
N SER A 151 -12.53 11.70 -10.49
CA SER A 151 -13.87 11.24 -10.88
C SER A 151 -14.78 12.36 -11.31
N LEU A 152 -15.76 12.01 -12.15
CA LEU A 152 -16.89 12.85 -12.50
C LEU A 152 -17.98 12.79 -11.41
N PRO A 153 -19.01 13.64 -11.46
CA PRO A 153 -20.13 13.56 -10.53
C PRO A 153 -20.83 12.20 -10.45
N ASN A 154 -20.78 11.39 -11.50
CA ASN A 154 -21.28 10.02 -11.55
C ASN A 154 -20.20 8.96 -11.20
N TRP A 155 -19.03 9.39 -10.74
CA TRP A 155 -17.89 8.56 -10.38
C TRP A 155 -17.27 7.79 -11.57
N ASP A 156 -17.45 8.30 -12.76
CA ASP A 156 -16.76 7.81 -13.95
C ASP A 156 -15.38 8.47 -14.12
N MET A 157 -14.48 7.76 -14.78
CA MET A 157 -13.12 8.21 -15.03
C MET A 157 -13.03 9.03 -16.31
N GLU A 158 -12.40 10.21 -16.24
CA GLU A 158 -12.10 11.02 -17.42
C GLU A 158 -10.69 10.81 -17.94
N ARG A 159 -10.58 10.61 -19.25
CA ARG A 159 -9.28 10.47 -19.94
C ARG A 159 -8.40 11.74 -19.92
N LYS A 160 -8.96 12.91 -19.62
CA LYS A 160 -8.15 14.13 -19.44
C LYS A 160 -7.10 14.00 -18.33
N TYR A 161 -7.28 13.06 -17.40
CA TYR A 161 -6.30 12.75 -16.36
C TYR A 161 -5.26 11.71 -16.78
N GLU A 162 -5.34 11.21 -18.02
CA GLU A 162 -4.30 10.38 -18.62
C GLU A 162 -3.00 11.20 -18.71
N PRO A 163 -1.87 10.69 -18.19
CA PRO A 163 -0.60 11.42 -18.27
C PRO A 163 -0.17 11.55 -19.72
N LYS A 164 0.42 12.71 -20.05
CA LYS A 164 0.95 12.97 -21.40
C LYS A 164 2.15 12.08 -21.71
N GLU A 165 2.89 11.71 -20.67
CA GLU A 165 4.07 10.85 -20.77
C GLU A 165 3.73 9.45 -20.27
N HIS A 166 4.29 8.44 -20.92
CA HIS A 166 4.17 7.07 -20.51
C HIS A 166 5.06 6.84 -19.28
N ILE A 167 4.43 6.69 -18.11
CA ILE A 167 5.16 6.54 -16.84
C ILE A 167 5.32 5.08 -16.41
N PHE A 168 4.59 4.17 -17.03
CA PHE A 168 4.56 2.76 -16.66
C PHE A 168 5.63 1.97 -17.42
N LYS A 169 6.34 1.09 -16.70
CA LYS A 169 7.35 0.19 -17.27
C LYS A 169 6.88 -1.24 -17.17
N TYR A 170 7.16 -2.01 -18.20
CA TYR A 170 7.03 -3.47 -18.13
C TYR A 170 8.36 -4.13 -17.77
N ALA A 171 8.30 -5.37 -17.32
CA ALA A 171 9.48 -6.18 -17.02
C ALA A 171 10.46 -6.26 -18.20
N GLU A 172 9.93 -6.17 -19.43
CA GLU A 172 10.68 -6.21 -20.67
C GLU A 172 11.35 -4.88 -21.01
N ASP A 173 11.03 -3.79 -20.29
CA ASP A 173 11.58 -2.43 -20.50
C ASP A 173 12.80 -2.18 -19.58
N GLY A 174 13.90 -2.86 -19.79
CA GLY A 174 15.12 -2.69 -18.99
C GLY A 174 15.00 -3.34 -17.59
N ASP A 175 15.08 -2.54 -16.51
CA ASP A 175 14.90 -3.06 -15.15
C ASP A 175 13.45 -3.38 -14.83
N GLY A 176 12.52 -2.79 -15.57
CA GLY A 176 11.08 -3.04 -15.56
C GLY A 176 10.39 -2.81 -14.23
N TRP A 177 11.06 -2.25 -13.24
CA TRP A 177 10.46 -1.94 -11.94
C TRP A 177 9.87 -0.55 -11.93
N ASN A 178 8.63 -0.47 -11.45
CA ASN A 178 7.94 0.78 -11.17
C ASN A 178 8.00 1.06 -9.68
N GLU A 179 8.26 2.31 -9.31
CA GLU A 179 8.15 2.77 -7.93
C GLU A 179 6.75 3.33 -7.69
N LEU A 180 6.14 2.96 -6.57
CA LEU A 180 4.88 3.50 -6.11
C LEU A 180 5.05 3.98 -4.67
N ILE A 181 4.65 5.23 -4.43
CA ILE A 181 4.60 5.85 -3.11
C ILE A 181 3.13 6.18 -2.82
N LEU A 182 2.66 5.76 -1.64
CA LEU A 182 1.35 6.10 -1.10
C LEU A 182 1.52 6.81 0.23
N ILE A 183 1.00 8.03 0.32
CA ILE A 183 1.03 8.84 1.55
C ILE A 183 -0.41 9.06 2.01
N CYS A 184 -0.69 8.70 3.26
CA CYS A 184 -1.96 8.96 3.92
C CYS A 184 -1.70 9.71 5.23
N ASN A 185 -2.25 10.92 5.36
CA ASN A 185 -2.18 11.72 6.58
C ASN A 185 -3.57 12.33 6.86
N GLY A 186 -4.26 11.84 7.91
CA GLY A 186 -5.69 12.05 8.03
C GLY A 186 -6.39 11.55 6.77
N MET A 187 -7.24 12.35 6.17
CA MET A 187 -7.94 12.04 4.91
C MET A 187 -7.20 12.49 3.66
N GLN A 188 -6.02 13.13 3.79
CA GLN A 188 -5.19 13.42 2.63
C GLN A 188 -4.58 12.15 2.07
N VAL A 189 -4.81 11.89 0.79
CA VAL A 189 -4.28 10.75 0.06
C VAL A 189 -3.45 11.25 -1.12
N LYS A 190 -2.18 10.81 -1.16
CA LYS A 190 -1.28 11.15 -2.25
C LYS A 190 -0.61 9.89 -2.78
N THR A 191 -0.58 9.75 -4.10
CA THR A 191 0.15 8.70 -4.78
C THR A 191 1.14 9.27 -5.77
N ILE A 192 2.30 8.63 -5.88
CA ILE A 192 3.35 8.98 -6.83
C ILE A 192 3.77 7.69 -7.53
N VAL A 193 3.83 7.71 -8.84
CA VAL A 193 4.30 6.58 -9.64
C VAL A 193 5.46 7.04 -10.52
N ASN A 194 6.62 6.41 -10.37
CA ASN A 194 7.84 6.76 -11.09
C ASN A 194 8.18 8.26 -11.03
N GLY A 195 7.99 8.89 -9.85
CA GLY A 195 8.24 10.30 -9.58
C GLY A 195 7.12 11.26 -10.05
N ILE A 196 6.06 10.75 -10.68
CA ILE A 196 4.93 11.58 -11.14
C ILE A 196 3.75 11.44 -10.15
N VAL A 197 3.28 12.58 -9.62
CA VAL A 197 2.10 12.62 -8.76
C VAL A 197 0.87 12.20 -9.57
N ARG A 198 0.17 11.16 -9.09
CA ARG A 198 -1.03 10.61 -9.71
C ARG A 198 -2.30 11.04 -8.98
N THR A 199 -2.24 11.04 -7.67
CA THR A 199 -3.30 11.48 -6.76
C THR A 199 -2.72 12.46 -5.77
N ASP A 200 -3.41 13.57 -5.50
CA ASP A 200 -3.14 14.49 -4.38
C ASP A 200 -4.50 15.09 -3.99
N TRP A 201 -5.14 14.52 -2.97
CA TRP A 201 -6.56 14.72 -2.78
C TRP A 201 -6.98 14.60 -1.30
N ASP A 202 -7.88 15.49 -0.88
CA ASP A 202 -8.58 15.38 0.41
C ASP A 202 -9.83 14.50 0.22
N ALA A 203 -9.78 13.32 0.81
CA ALA A 203 -10.82 12.30 0.72
C ALA A 203 -11.93 12.45 1.77
N THR A 204 -11.94 13.56 2.53
CA THR A 204 -12.95 13.83 3.56
C THR A 204 -14.36 13.78 2.97
N GLY A 205 -15.26 13.07 3.64
CA GLY A 205 -16.64 12.85 3.20
C GLY A 205 -16.81 11.79 2.13
N VAL A 206 -15.71 11.24 1.60
CA VAL A 206 -15.73 10.19 0.58
C VAL A 206 -15.23 8.86 1.14
N LEU A 207 -13.99 8.80 1.64
CA LEU A 207 -13.42 7.59 2.21
C LEU A 207 -13.67 7.43 3.72
N ASP A 208 -14.43 8.32 4.33
CA ASP A 208 -14.88 8.30 5.72
C ASP A 208 -16.41 8.45 5.86
N ASN A 209 -17.14 8.15 4.81
CA ASN A 209 -18.62 8.18 4.83
C ASN A 209 -19.20 7.03 5.66
N GLU A 210 -20.51 6.96 5.78
CA GLU A 210 -21.21 5.98 6.63
C GLU A 210 -20.95 4.52 6.20
N HIS A 211 -20.73 4.23 4.91
CA HIS A 211 -20.41 2.89 4.44
C HIS A 211 -19.01 2.46 4.90
N HIS A 212 -18.04 3.39 4.90
CA HIS A 212 -16.69 3.17 5.40
C HIS A 212 -16.69 2.98 6.92
N LYS A 213 -17.37 3.86 7.66
CA LYS A 213 -17.50 3.76 9.13
C LYS A 213 -18.15 2.44 9.56
N LYS A 214 -19.23 2.03 8.90
CA LYS A 214 -19.91 0.76 9.16
C LYS A 214 -18.97 -0.44 9.02
N ARG A 215 -18.00 -0.37 8.11
CA ARG A 215 -17.02 -1.44 7.83
C ARG A 215 -15.68 -1.22 8.51
N ASN A 216 -15.53 -0.10 9.21
CA ASN A 216 -14.30 0.29 9.90
C ASN A 216 -13.08 0.31 8.96
N VAL A 217 -13.25 0.97 7.81
CA VAL A 217 -12.22 1.14 6.75
C VAL A 217 -12.05 2.61 6.39
N GLY A 218 -11.04 2.93 5.58
CA GLY A 218 -10.79 4.27 5.07
C GLY A 218 -9.92 5.16 5.97
N GLU A 219 -10.02 5.02 7.29
CA GLU A 219 -9.20 5.78 8.25
C GLU A 219 -8.03 4.95 8.79
N LYS A 220 -8.25 3.67 9.04
CA LYS A 220 -7.27 2.70 9.53
C LYS A 220 -7.60 1.30 9.05
N GLY A 221 -6.60 0.49 8.78
CA GLY A 221 -6.74 -0.92 8.40
C GLY A 221 -5.48 -1.48 7.77
N HIS A 222 -5.62 -2.63 7.15
CA HIS A 222 -4.53 -3.38 6.53
C HIS A 222 -4.16 -2.84 5.14
N PHE A 223 -2.98 -3.21 4.68
CA PHE A 223 -2.68 -3.27 3.24
C PHE A 223 -3.10 -4.63 2.69
N ALA A 224 -3.57 -4.64 1.45
CA ALA A 224 -3.87 -5.87 0.73
C ALA A 224 -3.47 -5.76 -0.75
N LEU A 225 -2.59 -6.66 -1.20
CA LEU A 225 -2.29 -6.82 -2.61
C LEU A 225 -3.39 -7.69 -3.23
N GLN A 226 -3.98 -7.23 -4.32
CA GLN A 226 -5.15 -7.88 -4.91
C GLN A 226 -4.79 -8.74 -6.12
N LEU A 227 -5.35 -9.96 -6.16
CA LEU A 227 -5.59 -10.70 -7.39
C LEU A 227 -7.09 -10.69 -7.66
N HIS A 228 -7.47 -10.16 -8.80
CA HIS A 228 -8.85 -10.08 -9.22
C HIS A 228 -9.40 -11.44 -9.65
N ASN A 229 -10.71 -11.66 -9.49
CA ASN A 229 -11.38 -12.91 -9.83
C ASN A 229 -11.21 -13.28 -11.30
N GLY A 230 -10.64 -14.44 -11.55
CA GLY A 230 -10.48 -15.01 -12.89
C GLY A 230 -9.43 -14.34 -13.78
N ASP A 231 -8.66 -13.39 -13.26
CA ASP A 231 -7.65 -12.68 -14.02
C ASP A 231 -6.42 -13.56 -14.30
N ASN A 232 -5.89 -13.44 -15.52
CA ASN A 232 -4.55 -13.92 -15.85
C ASN A 232 -3.55 -12.84 -15.47
N LEU A 233 -3.10 -12.85 -14.22
CA LEU A 233 -2.18 -11.86 -13.67
C LEU A 233 -0.78 -12.45 -13.48
N LYS A 234 0.23 -11.71 -13.92
CA LYS A 234 1.62 -11.90 -13.52
C LYS A 234 2.16 -10.55 -13.05
N ILE A 235 2.51 -10.48 -11.77
CA ILE A 235 3.02 -9.26 -11.14
C ILE A 235 3.99 -9.64 -10.01
N LYS A 236 4.98 -8.80 -9.77
CA LYS A 236 5.90 -8.94 -8.63
C LYS A 236 5.94 -7.67 -7.82
N TYR A 237 6.21 -7.80 -6.50
CA TYR A 237 6.36 -6.68 -5.55
C TYR A 237 7.61 -6.87 -4.71
N LYS A 238 8.34 -5.80 -4.43
CA LYS A 238 9.50 -5.80 -3.54
C LYS A 238 9.74 -4.43 -2.91
N ASP A 239 10.77 -4.35 -2.06
CA ASP A 239 11.21 -3.11 -1.40
C ASP A 239 10.02 -2.41 -0.71
N ILE A 240 9.15 -3.19 -0.04
CA ILE A 240 7.96 -2.68 0.64
C ILE A 240 8.39 -2.16 2.00
N GLN A 241 8.38 -0.86 2.16
CA GLN A 241 8.78 -0.17 3.39
C GLN A 241 7.80 0.92 3.77
N ILE A 242 7.67 1.16 5.05
CA ILE A 242 6.72 2.12 5.61
C ILE A 242 7.38 3.03 6.62
N LYS A 243 6.85 4.24 6.72
CA LYS A 243 7.10 5.21 7.78
C LYS A 243 5.77 5.68 8.32
N GLU A 244 5.49 5.39 9.60
CA GLU A 244 4.26 5.84 10.26
C GLU A 244 4.42 7.29 10.78
N PHE A 245 3.36 8.10 10.62
CA PHE A 245 3.25 9.42 11.20
C PHE A 245 2.52 9.35 12.54
N LYS A 246 2.97 10.20 13.48
CA LYS A 246 2.33 10.35 14.79
C LYS A 246 1.15 11.29 14.71
#